data_f1164fbea15039c86a5df943dd83f792
#
_entry.id   f1164fbea15039c86a5df943dd83f792
#
_cell.length_a   1.000
_cell.length_b   1.000
_cell.length_c   1.000
_cell.angle_alpha   90.00
_cell.angle_beta   90.00
_cell.angle_gamma   90.00
#
_symmetry.space_group_name_H-M   'P 1'
#
loop_
_entity.id
_entity.type
_entity.pdbx_description
1 polymer ?
#
loop_
_entity_poly.entity_id
_entity_poly.type
_entity_poly.pdbx_seq_one_letter_code
_entity_poly.pdbx_strand_id
1 'polypeptide(L)' 'MNIEIVYIVYAHHSNYIFFKSELNEAMKFAKKENGCLARIVRFENGEKSICWYDFKCLCWSD' A
#
# COMPACT_ATOMS: atom_id res chain seq x y z
N MET A 1 -2.31 11.53 18.74
CA MET A 1 -2.86 11.47 17.40
C MET A 1 -2.64 10.07 16.81
N ASN A 2 -3.73 9.40 16.49
CA ASN A 2 -3.65 8.03 15.98
C ASN A 2 -3.79 8.01 14.46
N ILE A 3 -2.69 7.70 13.80
CA ILE A 3 -2.69 7.51 12.35
C ILE A 3 -2.37 6.05 12.09
N GLU A 4 -3.21 5.40 11.33
CA GLU A 4 -3.02 3.99 10.97
C GLU A 4 -2.60 3.91 9.51
N ILE A 5 -1.52 3.19 9.26
CA ILE A 5 -1.02 3.00 7.90
C ILE A 5 -1.00 1.51 7.58
N VAL A 6 -1.61 1.15 6.46
CA VAL A 6 -1.54 -0.22 5.96
C VAL A 6 -1.20 -0.18 4.48
N TYR A 7 -0.58 -1.25 3.99
CA TYR A 7 -0.26 -1.40 2.59
C TYR A 7 -1.08 -2.55 2.02
N ILE A 8 -1.60 -2.35 0.82
CA ILE A 8 -2.40 -3.37 0.15
C ILE A 8 -1.80 -3.64 -1.21
N VAL A 9 -1.59 -4.93 -1.51
CA VAL A 9 -1.20 -5.36 -2.84
C VAL A 9 -2.41 -5.99 -3.50
N TYR A 10 -2.76 -5.47 -4.68
CA TYR A 10 -3.85 -6.00 -5.49
C TYR A 10 -3.24 -6.87 -6.59
N ALA A 11 -3.46 -8.17 -6.50
CA ALA A 11 -2.92 -9.13 -7.47
C ALA A 11 -3.83 -10.35 -7.53
N HIS A 12 -3.94 -10.95 -8.71
CA HIS A 12 -4.70 -12.19 -8.90
C HIS A 12 -6.14 -12.10 -8.39
N HIS A 13 -6.78 -10.95 -8.60
CA HIS A 13 -8.16 -10.68 -8.15
C HIS A 13 -8.33 -10.75 -6.64
N SER A 14 -7.23 -10.60 -5.90
CA SER A 14 -7.26 -10.63 -4.43
C SER A 14 -6.54 -9.43 -3.86
N ASN A 15 -6.87 -9.13 -2.62
CA ASN A 15 -6.23 -8.05 -1.86
C ASN A 15 -5.38 -8.67 -0.76
N TYR A 16 -4.11 -8.30 -0.72
CA TYR A 16 -3.17 -8.79 0.30
C TYR A 16 -2.78 -7.62 1.17
N ILE A 17 -3.05 -7.72 2.47
CA ILE A 17 -2.84 -6.62 3.41
C ILE A 17 -1.55 -6.83 4.16
N PHE A 18 -0.72 -5.78 4.22
CA PHE A 18 0.54 -5.77 4.94
C PHE A 18 0.52 -4.65 5.99
N PHE A 19 1.16 -4.92 7.12
CA PHE A 19 1.28 -3.91 8.16
C PHE A 19 2.32 -2.85 7.78
N LYS A 20 2.29 -1.74 8.51
CA LYS A 20 3.20 -0.62 8.28
C LYS A 20 4.66 -1.05 8.24
N SER A 21 5.06 -1.97 9.12
CA SER A 21 6.44 -2.45 9.21
C SER A 21 6.83 -3.41 8.09
N GLU A 22 5.88 -3.81 7.26
CA GLU A 22 6.10 -4.81 6.22
C GLU A 22 6.16 -4.21 4.82
N LEU A 23 6.53 -2.93 4.72
CA LEU A 23 6.56 -2.26 3.41
C LEU A 23 7.49 -2.97 2.42
N ASN A 24 8.67 -3.39 2.87
CA ASN A 24 9.62 -4.07 1.98
C ASN A 24 9.04 -5.37 1.44
N GLU A 25 8.37 -6.13 2.29
CA GLU A 25 7.72 -7.36 1.88
C GLU A 25 6.58 -7.10 0.90
N ALA A 26 5.81 -6.04 1.14
CA ALA A 26 4.72 -5.67 0.24
C ALA A 26 5.25 -5.27 -1.14
N MET A 27 6.35 -4.52 -1.17
CA MET A 27 6.98 -4.13 -2.43
C MET A 27 7.49 -5.33 -3.20
N LYS A 28 8.18 -6.24 -2.52
CA LYS A 28 8.70 -7.45 -3.16
C LYS A 28 7.57 -8.31 -3.71
N PHE A 29 6.51 -8.46 -2.92
CA PHE A 29 5.36 -9.25 -3.34
C PHE A 29 4.67 -8.62 -4.55
N ALA A 30 4.48 -7.31 -4.54
CA ALA A 30 3.85 -6.63 -5.66
C ALA A 30 4.66 -6.78 -6.95
N LYS A 31 5.97 -6.66 -6.86
CA LYS A 31 6.85 -6.85 -8.02
C LYS A 31 6.81 -8.28 -8.51
N LYS A 32 6.88 -9.24 -7.61
CA LYS A 32 6.88 -10.66 -7.94
C LYS A 32 5.59 -11.08 -8.63
N GLU A 33 4.45 -10.60 -8.13
CA GLU A 33 3.14 -10.98 -8.64
C GLU A 33 2.61 -10.03 -9.70
N ASN A 34 3.39 -9.05 -10.08
CA ASN A 34 3.00 -8.03 -11.07
C ASN A 34 1.71 -7.33 -10.65
N GLY A 35 1.59 -7.03 -9.37
CA GLY A 35 0.42 -6.39 -8.80
C GLY A 35 0.59 -4.90 -8.60
N CYS A 36 -0.46 -4.29 -8.05
CA CYS A 36 -0.45 -2.87 -7.72
C CYS A 36 -0.29 -2.71 -6.21
N LEU A 37 0.52 -1.74 -5.79
CA LEU A 37 0.76 -1.47 -4.38
C LEU A 37 0.10 -0.15 -4.00
N ALA A 38 -0.71 -0.17 -2.96
CA ALA A 38 -1.37 1.01 -2.44
C ALA A 38 -1.01 1.21 -0.97
N ARG A 39 -0.96 2.46 -0.55
CA ARG A 39 -0.80 2.83 0.86
C ARG A 39 -2.09 3.50 1.31
N ILE A 40 -2.68 2.97 2.36
CA ILE A 40 -3.88 3.56 2.93
C ILE A 40 -3.53 4.15 4.29
N VAL A 41 -3.83 5.43 4.44
CA VAL A 41 -3.62 6.15 5.69
C VAL A 41 -4.99 6.49 6.26
N ARG A 42 -5.25 6.02 7.46
CA ARG A 42 -6.49 6.34 8.18
C ARG A 42 -6.19 7.37 9.25
N PHE A 43 -6.97 8.42 9.23
CA PHE A 43 -6.84 9.47 10.22
C PHE A 43 -7.82 9.26 11.37
N GLU A 44 -7.53 9.92 12.48
CA GLU A 44 -8.31 9.79 13.70
C GLU A 44 -9.78 10.16 13.51
N ASN A 45 -10.06 11.09 12.61
CA ASN A 45 -11.43 11.55 12.35
C ASN A 45 -12.20 10.63 11.40
N GLY A 46 -11.63 9.49 11.02
CA GLY A 46 -12.29 8.55 10.13
C GLY A 46 -12.02 8.76 8.66
N GLU A 47 -11.31 9.82 8.30
CA GLU A 47 -10.95 10.04 6.90
C GLU A 47 -9.85 9.08 6.47
N LYS A 48 -9.79 8.83 5.17
CA LYS A 48 -8.77 7.97 4.56
C LYS A 48 -8.10 8.68 3.41
N SER A 49 -6.83 8.36 3.21
CA SER A 49 -6.07 8.82 2.05
C SER A 49 -5.46 7.59 1.39
N ILE A 50 -5.54 7.50 0.07
CA ILE A 50 -4.98 6.39 -0.69
C ILE A 50 -3.94 6.92 -1.65
N CYS A 51 -2.75 6.33 -1.60
CA CYS A 51 -1.67 6.64 -2.53
C CYS A 51 -1.25 5.36 -3.24
N TRP A 52 -0.88 5.48 -4.51
CA TRP A 52 -0.43 4.34 -5.30
C TRP A 52 1.07 4.44 -5.55
N TYR A 53 1.76 3.32 -5.53
CA TYR A 53 3.18 3.29 -5.77
C TYR A 53 3.46 3.03 -7.25
N ASP A 54 4.30 3.87 -7.84
CA ASP A 54 4.72 3.70 -9.23
C ASP A 54 6.14 3.12 -9.23
N PHE A 55 6.26 1.86 -9.66
CA PHE A 55 7.55 1.18 -9.69
C PHE A 55 8.49 1.71 -10.77
N LYS A 56 7.98 2.45 -11.74
CA LYS A 56 8.81 3.03 -12.79
C LYS A 56 9.58 4.24 -12.28
N CYS A 57 8.92 5.13 -11.57
CA CYS A 57 9.57 6.32 -11.02
C CYS A 57 9.94 6.16 -9.54
N LEU A 58 9.59 5.03 -8.93
CA LEU A 58 9.89 4.72 -7.52
C LEU A 58 9.33 5.79 -6.58
N CYS A 59 8.09 6.18 -6.82
CA CYS A 59 7.45 7.24 -6.05
C CYS A 59 5.98 6.95 -5.79
N TRP A 60 5.45 7.60 -4.76
CA TRP A 60 4.05 7.51 -4.41
C TRP A 60 3.27 8.66 -5.06
N SER A 61 2.06 8.39 -5.50
CA SER A 61 1.19 9.42 -6.04
C SER A 61 -0.25 9.17 -5.62
N ASP A 62 -0.99 10.26 -5.50
CA ASP A 62 -2.40 10.22 -5.10
C ASP A 62 -3.31 9.76 -6.25
#